data_efb20d91decc884201e264d830fae448
#
_entry.id   efb20d91decc884201e264d830fae448
#
_cell.length_a   1.000
_cell.length_b   1.000
_cell.length_c   1.000
_cell.angle_alpha   90.00
_cell.angle_beta   90.00
_cell.angle_gamma   90.00
#
_symmetry.space_group_name_H-M   'P 1'
#
loop_
_entity.id
_entity.type
_entity.pdbx_description
1 polymer ?
#
loop_
_entity_poly.entity_id
_entity_poly.type
_entity_poly.pdbx_seq_one_letter_code
_entity_poly.pdbx_strand_id
1 'polypeptide(L)'
;QYAGAVYPAGTSLAGKTFDPANGGVNRYSADVMVPAFLSAYTSMGSGLDIFPSLARMLPNWTVRYSGLAKLPWFRDVFKSFNINHAYRSVYAVGAYSTYSTFQEYMNGLGFVNETTTGAPTPSSMFNVSSVSINEAFSPLLGVDMTFENNLTAKVEYRTTRVLNLSMTSVQLNEALSRDWVLGLGYRINNFKLFGDRNTRKIKGRGNRNKTQTTTAAAVSSRSGTNNDLNLRLDLSYRRQASISRDIATISSFASSGNTAFKLSFMADYTLSRLLTMSFYYDRQTN
;
A
#
# COMPACT_ATOMS: atom_id res chain seq x y z
N GLN A 1 -30.60 -7.49 -14.91
CA GLN A 1 -31.29 -7.64 -13.63
C GLN A 1 -31.55 -6.29 -12.96
N TYR A 2 -30.55 -5.41 -12.82
CA TYR A 2 -30.71 -4.09 -12.19
C TYR A 2 -31.52 -3.11 -13.05
N ALA A 3 -31.33 -3.09 -14.37
CA ALA A 3 -32.06 -2.21 -15.28
C ALA A 3 -33.58 -2.39 -15.21
N GLY A 4 -34.08 -3.62 -15.07
CA GLY A 4 -35.48 -3.93 -14.92
C GLY A 4 -36.08 -3.61 -13.55
N ALA A 5 -35.23 -3.46 -12.51
CA ALA A 5 -35.68 -3.12 -11.16
C ALA A 5 -35.84 -1.61 -10.95
N VAL A 6 -35.21 -0.78 -11.79
CA VAL A 6 -35.18 0.67 -11.61
C VAL A 6 -36.50 1.33 -12.03
N TYR A 7 -37.08 0.92 -13.18
CA TYR A 7 -38.39 1.44 -13.65
C TYR A 7 -39.23 0.30 -14.25
N PRO A 8 -40.29 -0.13 -13.58
CA PRO A 8 -41.23 -1.07 -14.15
C PRO A 8 -41.89 -0.52 -15.42
N ALA A 9 -42.15 -1.40 -16.36
CA ALA A 9 -42.91 -1.03 -17.56
C ALA A 9 -44.25 -0.40 -17.20
N GLY A 10 -44.61 0.68 -17.89
CA GLY A 10 -45.85 1.39 -17.63
C GLY A 10 -45.78 2.48 -16.54
N THR A 11 -44.62 2.72 -15.92
CA THR A 11 -44.43 3.82 -14.97
C THR A 11 -44.67 5.17 -15.68
N SER A 12 -45.55 5.99 -15.14
CA SER A 12 -45.79 7.34 -15.65
C SER A 12 -44.83 8.33 -15.01
N LEU A 13 -44.01 9.00 -15.82
CA LEU A 13 -43.07 10.03 -15.40
C LEU A 13 -43.53 11.37 -15.98
N ALA A 14 -43.76 12.36 -15.12
CA ALA A 14 -44.18 13.70 -15.53
C ALA A 14 -45.35 13.72 -16.54
N GLY A 15 -46.35 12.85 -16.35
CA GLY A 15 -47.51 12.75 -17.22
C GLY A 15 -47.28 11.99 -18.54
N LYS A 16 -46.08 11.46 -18.77
CA LYS A 16 -45.77 10.60 -19.91
C LYS A 16 -45.55 9.16 -19.44
N THR A 17 -46.07 8.18 -20.16
CA THR A 17 -45.86 6.77 -19.87
C THR A 17 -44.45 6.39 -20.29
N PHE A 18 -43.74 5.78 -19.38
CA PHE A 18 -42.41 5.27 -19.64
C PHE A 18 -42.47 4.02 -20.54
N ASP A 19 -41.73 4.08 -21.66
CA ASP A 19 -41.57 2.96 -22.57
C ASP A 19 -40.14 2.40 -22.45
N PRO A 20 -39.95 1.21 -21.88
CA PRO A 20 -38.65 0.60 -21.76
C PRO A 20 -37.95 0.30 -23.11
N ALA A 21 -38.73 0.23 -24.21
CA ALA A 21 -38.14 0.01 -25.53
C ALA A 21 -37.54 1.28 -26.14
N ASN A 22 -38.09 2.46 -25.80
CA ASN A 22 -37.70 3.75 -26.41
C ASN A 22 -37.11 4.77 -25.44
N GLY A 23 -37.00 4.42 -24.18
CA GLY A 23 -36.47 5.34 -23.16
C GLY A 23 -36.06 4.61 -21.89
N GLY A 24 -35.73 3.34 -22.01
CA GLY A 24 -35.32 2.51 -20.89
C GLY A 24 -34.02 3.00 -20.22
N VAL A 25 -33.84 2.62 -18.97
CA VAL A 25 -32.59 2.85 -18.27
C VAL A 25 -31.47 2.21 -19.07
N ASN A 26 -30.50 3.02 -19.47
CA ASN A 26 -29.35 2.53 -20.18
C ASN A 26 -28.56 1.58 -19.26
N ARG A 27 -28.28 0.36 -19.73
CA ARG A 27 -27.48 -0.62 -18.97
C ARG A 27 -26.09 -0.11 -18.59
N TYR A 28 -25.61 0.94 -19.21
CA TYR A 28 -24.35 1.60 -18.96
C TYR A 28 -24.48 2.85 -18.08
N SER A 29 -25.68 3.16 -17.58
CA SER A 29 -25.86 4.27 -16.64
C SER A 29 -25.18 3.99 -15.30
N ALA A 30 -24.81 5.06 -14.60
CA ALA A 30 -24.16 4.96 -13.28
C ALA A 30 -25.02 4.16 -12.29
N ASP A 31 -26.35 4.32 -12.34
CA ASP A 31 -27.30 3.64 -11.47
C ASP A 31 -27.33 2.11 -11.63
N VAL A 32 -26.91 1.61 -12.78
CA VAL A 32 -26.83 0.18 -13.06
C VAL A 32 -25.40 -0.33 -12.87
N MET A 33 -24.43 0.39 -13.40
CA MET A 33 -23.05 -0.08 -13.43
C MET A 33 -22.36 -0.01 -12.07
N VAL A 34 -22.61 1.04 -11.27
CA VAL A 34 -21.94 1.17 -9.96
C VAL A 34 -22.42 0.10 -8.97
N PRO A 35 -23.72 -0.12 -8.77
CA PRO A 35 -24.19 -1.21 -7.93
C PRO A 35 -23.77 -2.60 -8.45
N ALA A 36 -23.78 -2.81 -9.76
CA ALA A 36 -23.31 -4.08 -10.36
C ALA A 36 -21.82 -4.31 -10.11
N PHE A 37 -21.00 -3.28 -10.25
CA PHE A 37 -19.57 -3.32 -9.95
C PHE A 37 -19.30 -3.63 -8.48
N LEU A 38 -19.98 -2.94 -7.56
CA LEU A 38 -19.85 -3.18 -6.13
C LEU A 38 -20.32 -4.59 -5.75
N SER A 39 -21.45 -5.05 -6.31
CA SER A 39 -21.96 -6.40 -6.07
C SER A 39 -20.99 -7.48 -6.56
N ALA A 40 -20.40 -7.28 -7.74
CA ALA A 40 -19.40 -8.21 -8.28
C ALA A 40 -18.12 -8.25 -7.44
N TYR A 41 -17.73 -7.12 -6.86
CA TYR A 41 -16.53 -7.05 -6.02
C TYR A 41 -16.74 -7.62 -4.62
N THR A 42 -17.82 -7.24 -3.95
CA THR A 42 -18.08 -7.63 -2.55
C THR A 42 -18.73 -9.01 -2.43
N SER A 43 -19.22 -9.58 -3.54
CA SER A 43 -20.08 -10.79 -3.57
C SER A 43 -21.34 -10.65 -2.69
N MET A 44 -21.62 -9.46 -2.20
CA MET A 44 -22.83 -9.13 -1.45
C MET A 44 -23.77 -8.36 -2.37
N GLY A 45 -25.06 -8.65 -2.30
CA GLY A 45 -26.07 -7.84 -3.00
C GLY A 45 -25.93 -6.39 -2.52
N SER A 46 -25.28 -5.54 -3.30
CA SER A 46 -25.32 -4.10 -3.10
C SER A 46 -26.75 -3.67 -3.47
N GLY A 47 -27.44 -2.96 -2.62
CA GLY A 47 -28.66 -2.28 -3.05
C GLY A 47 -28.37 -1.32 -4.21
N LEU A 48 -29.35 -0.59 -4.67
CA LEU A 48 -29.18 0.42 -5.74
C LEU A 48 -28.39 1.67 -5.29
N ASP A 49 -27.73 1.63 -4.14
CA ASP A 49 -27.01 2.77 -3.59
C ASP A 49 -25.62 2.90 -4.23
N ILE A 50 -25.36 4.08 -4.79
CA ILE A 50 -24.02 4.50 -5.23
C ILE A 50 -23.08 4.69 -4.04
N PHE A 51 -23.63 5.08 -2.89
CA PHE A 51 -22.91 5.27 -1.63
C PHE A 51 -23.26 4.14 -0.64
N PRO A 52 -22.57 3.00 -0.67
CA PRO A 52 -22.86 1.89 0.22
C PRO A 52 -22.59 2.27 1.67
N SER A 53 -23.42 1.78 2.59
CA SER A 53 -23.18 1.95 4.02
C SER A 53 -21.87 1.27 4.44
N LEU A 54 -21.20 1.82 5.46
CA LEU A 54 -19.94 1.26 6.03
C LEU A 54 -20.08 -0.21 6.47
N ALA A 55 -21.28 -0.63 6.86
CA ALA A 55 -21.56 -2.00 7.28
C ALA A 55 -21.43 -3.04 6.14
N ARG A 56 -21.47 -2.60 4.88
CA ARG A 56 -21.34 -3.46 3.69
C ARG A 56 -19.91 -3.52 3.15
N MET A 57 -18.96 -2.75 3.73
CA MET A 57 -17.58 -2.74 3.31
C MET A 57 -16.76 -3.70 4.19
N LEU A 58 -15.79 -4.38 3.58
CA LEU A 58 -14.85 -5.21 4.32
C LEU A 58 -14.04 -4.34 5.28
N PRO A 59 -13.90 -4.75 6.56
CA PRO A 59 -13.10 -4.00 7.50
C PRO A 59 -11.63 -4.05 7.10
N ASN A 60 -10.90 -2.97 7.36
CA ASN A 60 -9.45 -2.95 7.28
C ASN A 60 -8.88 -3.58 8.56
N TRP A 61 -7.83 -4.39 8.44
CA TRP A 61 -7.20 -5.02 9.60
C TRP A 61 -5.68 -5.07 9.49
N THR A 62 -5.05 -5.16 10.64
CA THR A 62 -3.62 -5.41 10.76
C THR A 62 -3.41 -6.49 11.83
N VAL A 63 -2.64 -7.50 11.49
CA VAL A 63 -2.27 -8.57 12.40
C VAL A 63 -0.75 -8.56 12.57
N ARG A 64 -0.30 -8.53 13.82
CA ARG A 64 1.11 -8.65 14.18
C ARG A 64 1.26 -9.76 15.21
N TYR A 65 2.17 -10.69 14.95
CA TYR A 65 2.45 -11.79 15.86
C TYR A 65 3.95 -11.85 16.17
N SER A 66 4.31 -11.75 17.47
CA SER A 66 5.69 -11.75 17.96
C SER A 66 5.98 -12.89 18.91
N GLY A 67 5.08 -13.87 19.03
CA GLY A 67 5.19 -14.97 20.02
C GLY A 67 6.23 -16.03 19.68
N LEU A 68 6.64 -16.16 18.42
CA LEU A 68 7.57 -17.21 17.98
C LEU A 68 8.96 -17.09 18.63
N ALA A 69 9.45 -15.88 18.87
CA ALA A 69 10.72 -15.65 19.54
C ALA A 69 10.78 -16.22 20.98
N LYS A 70 9.62 -16.55 21.59
CA LYS A 70 9.55 -17.13 22.94
C LYS A 70 9.69 -18.64 22.93
N LEU A 71 9.59 -19.29 21.78
CA LEU A 71 9.77 -20.75 21.67
C LEU A 71 11.23 -21.15 21.88
N PRO A 72 11.54 -22.24 22.58
CA PRO A 72 12.91 -22.60 22.94
C PRO A 72 13.88 -22.66 21.76
N TRP A 73 13.44 -23.26 20.64
CA TRP A 73 14.25 -23.43 19.43
C TRP A 73 14.40 -22.13 18.57
N PHE A 74 13.51 -21.13 18.76
CA PHE A 74 13.66 -19.80 18.14
C PHE A 74 14.50 -18.86 18.99
N ARG A 75 14.38 -18.94 20.32
CA ARG A 75 15.04 -18.04 21.27
C ARG A 75 16.57 -18.06 21.17
N ASP A 76 17.13 -19.21 20.83
CA ASP A 76 18.59 -19.39 20.76
C ASP A 76 19.20 -18.77 19.48
N VAL A 77 18.35 -18.44 18.48
CA VAL A 77 18.77 -17.89 17.18
C VAL A 77 18.31 -16.46 17.00
N PHE A 78 17.10 -16.16 17.44
CA PHE A 78 16.44 -14.89 17.17
C PHE A 78 16.23 -14.06 18.45
N LYS A 79 16.76 -12.85 18.47
CA LYS A 79 16.41 -11.85 19.47
C LYS A 79 14.97 -11.34 19.32
N SER A 80 14.50 -11.21 18.10
CA SER A 80 13.12 -10.92 17.78
C SER A 80 12.70 -11.57 16.47
N PHE A 81 11.45 -12.02 16.43
CA PHE A 81 10.82 -12.58 15.24
C PHE A 81 9.36 -12.13 15.19
N ASN A 82 9.01 -11.33 14.19
CA ASN A 82 7.68 -10.75 14.04
C ASN A 82 7.09 -11.15 12.69
N ILE A 83 5.85 -11.57 12.70
CA ILE A 83 5.04 -11.78 11.50
C ILE A 83 4.03 -10.65 11.41
N ASN A 84 3.93 -10.03 10.25
CA ASN A 84 3.05 -8.91 9.97
C ASN A 84 2.15 -9.23 8.79
N HIS A 85 0.87 -8.92 8.92
CA HIS A 85 -0.12 -8.99 7.85
C HIS A 85 -1.03 -7.78 7.95
N ALA A 86 -1.29 -7.10 6.85
CA ALA A 86 -2.19 -5.96 6.82
C ALA A 86 -3.01 -5.96 5.53
N TYR A 87 -4.30 -5.72 5.69
CA TYR A 87 -5.25 -5.54 4.60
C TYR A 87 -5.89 -4.17 4.70
N ARG A 88 -6.00 -3.49 3.58
CA ARG A 88 -6.70 -2.22 3.45
C ARG A 88 -7.49 -2.19 2.15
N SER A 89 -8.75 -1.82 2.23
CA SER A 89 -9.60 -1.54 1.08
C SER A 89 -10.22 -0.15 1.20
N VAL A 90 -10.24 0.57 0.09
CA VAL A 90 -10.83 1.91 -0.01
C VAL A 90 -11.70 1.94 -1.25
N TYR A 91 -12.98 2.21 -1.05
CA TYR A 91 -13.89 2.58 -2.13
C TYR A 91 -13.95 4.11 -2.24
N ALA A 92 -13.83 4.62 -3.44
CA ALA A 92 -13.94 6.05 -3.71
C ALA A 92 -14.84 6.29 -4.92
N VAL A 93 -15.75 7.24 -4.76
CA VAL A 93 -16.51 7.83 -5.86
C VAL A 93 -15.68 9.00 -6.38
N GLY A 94 -15.37 8.98 -7.67
CA GLY A 94 -14.62 10.04 -8.33
C GLY A 94 -15.44 11.34 -8.43
N ALA A 95 -15.20 12.13 -9.44
CA ALA A 95 -15.98 13.36 -9.62
C ALA A 95 -17.46 13.01 -9.83
N TYR A 96 -18.30 13.65 -9.06
CA TYR A 96 -19.74 13.58 -9.23
C TYR A 96 -20.37 14.97 -9.21
N SER A 97 -21.47 15.12 -9.90
CA SER A 97 -22.30 16.32 -9.88
C SER A 97 -23.76 15.92 -9.65
N THR A 98 -24.56 16.84 -9.15
CA THR A 98 -25.99 16.64 -9.03
C THR A 98 -26.70 17.29 -10.21
N TYR A 99 -27.71 16.62 -10.72
CA TYR A 99 -28.59 17.23 -11.72
C TYR A 99 -29.54 18.22 -11.05
N SER A 100 -29.47 19.50 -11.40
CA SER A 100 -30.34 20.54 -10.86
C SER A 100 -31.83 20.35 -11.25
N THR A 101 -32.09 19.62 -12.32
CA THR A 101 -33.42 19.31 -12.85
C THR A 101 -33.92 17.93 -12.46
N PHE A 102 -33.23 17.26 -11.54
CA PHE A 102 -33.66 15.95 -11.06
C PHE A 102 -34.98 16.04 -10.29
N GLN A 103 -35.93 15.18 -10.67
CA GLN A 103 -37.20 15.01 -9.99
C GLN A 103 -37.27 13.59 -9.46
N GLU A 104 -37.40 13.46 -8.13
CA GLU A 104 -37.53 12.17 -7.49
C GLU A 104 -38.96 11.62 -7.70
N TYR A 105 -39.03 10.36 -8.05
CA TYR A 105 -40.31 9.65 -8.23
C TYR A 105 -40.60 8.73 -7.06
N MET A 106 -39.63 7.87 -6.67
CA MET A 106 -39.80 6.92 -5.57
C MET A 106 -38.44 6.37 -5.11
N ASN A 107 -38.20 6.42 -3.79
CA ASN A 107 -37.03 5.77 -3.15
C ASN A 107 -35.65 6.10 -3.79
N GLY A 108 -35.41 7.37 -4.09
CA GLY A 108 -34.17 7.79 -4.72
C GLY A 108 -34.09 7.59 -6.24
N LEU A 109 -35.12 7.00 -6.83
CA LEU A 109 -35.27 6.87 -8.28
C LEU A 109 -36.00 8.10 -8.81
N GLY A 110 -35.57 8.59 -9.95
CA GLY A 110 -36.17 9.79 -10.53
C GLY A 110 -35.83 9.96 -12.01
N PHE A 111 -36.03 11.14 -12.50
CA PHE A 111 -35.78 11.48 -13.90
C PHE A 111 -35.21 12.89 -14.03
N VAL A 112 -34.59 13.13 -15.15
CA VAL A 112 -34.17 14.44 -15.62
C VAL A 112 -34.86 14.75 -16.93
N ASN A 113 -35.37 15.95 -17.10
CA ASN A 113 -35.89 16.36 -18.38
C ASN A 113 -34.75 16.68 -19.35
N GLU A 114 -34.77 16.01 -20.50
CA GLU A 114 -33.80 16.30 -21.56
C GLU A 114 -33.99 17.75 -22.04
N THR A 115 -32.90 18.50 -22.12
CA THR A 115 -32.95 19.95 -22.44
C THR A 115 -33.48 20.24 -23.84
N THR A 116 -33.32 19.30 -24.77
CA THR A 116 -33.73 19.47 -26.18
C THR A 116 -35.15 19.12 -26.45
N THR A 117 -35.63 18.02 -25.88
CA THR A 117 -36.99 17.47 -26.15
C THR A 117 -37.96 17.69 -25.02
N GLY A 118 -37.46 18.05 -23.83
CA GLY A 118 -38.25 18.11 -22.61
C GLY A 118 -38.77 16.75 -22.13
N ALA A 119 -38.30 15.67 -22.75
CA ALA A 119 -38.74 14.32 -22.39
C ALA A 119 -38.10 13.88 -21.06
N PRO A 120 -38.86 13.22 -20.17
CA PRO A 120 -38.33 12.66 -18.94
C PRO A 120 -37.44 11.47 -19.27
N THR A 121 -36.16 11.54 -18.88
CA THR A 121 -35.18 10.47 -19.02
C THR A 121 -34.86 9.93 -17.64
N PRO A 122 -35.06 8.62 -17.38
CA PRO A 122 -34.68 8.03 -16.11
C PRO A 122 -33.22 8.27 -15.76
N SER A 123 -32.99 8.77 -14.56
CA SER A 123 -31.65 9.12 -14.08
C SER A 123 -31.57 9.03 -12.57
N SER A 124 -30.37 8.88 -12.02
CA SER A 124 -30.15 9.15 -10.60
C SER A 124 -29.98 10.64 -10.33
N MET A 125 -30.02 10.99 -9.06
CA MET A 125 -29.70 12.34 -8.60
C MET A 125 -28.26 12.74 -8.93
N PHE A 126 -27.36 11.75 -9.01
CA PHE A 126 -25.93 11.97 -9.17
C PHE A 126 -25.43 11.52 -10.53
N ASN A 127 -24.74 12.42 -11.21
CA ASN A 127 -23.94 12.08 -12.38
C ASN A 127 -22.51 11.74 -11.91
N VAL A 128 -22.20 10.46 -11.86
CA VAL A 128 -20.90 9.95 -11.42
C VAL A 128 -20.03 9.68 -12.64
N SER A 129 -18.82 10.24 -12.67
CA SER A 129 -17.88 10.05 -13.78
C SER A 129 -17.06 8.77 -13.62
N SER A 130 -16.72 8.40 -12.39
CA SER A 130 -15.95 7.19 -12.11
C SER A 130 -16.11 6.72 -10.68
N VAL A 131 -15.89 5.43 -10.46
CA VAL A 131 -15.74 4.84 -9.13
C VAL A 131 -14.50 3.97 -9.10
N SER A 132 -13.83 3.92 -7.95
CA SER A 132 -12.63 3.12 -7.79
C SER A 132 -12.63 2.32 -6.49
N ILE A 133 -12.02 1.14 -6.56
CA ILE A 133 -11.70 0.31 -5.41
C ILE A 133 -10.19 0.11 -5.40
N ASN A 134 -9.56 0.49 -4.30
CA ASN A 134 -8.15 0.24 -4.06
C ASN A 134 -8.02 -0.78 -2.92
N GLU A 135 -7.48 -1.93 -3.23
CA GLU A 135 -7.26 -3.03 -2.31
C GLU A 135 -5.77 -3.29 -2.18
N ALA A 136 -5.28 -3.30 -0.95
CA ALA A 136 -3.86 -3.48 -0.67
C ALA A 136 -3.65 -4.46 0.49
N PHE A 137 -2.83 -5.47 0.24
CA PHE A 137 -2.17 -6.27 1.25
C PHE A 137 -0.74 -5.74 1.40
N SER A 138 -0.49 -4.96 2.45
CA SER A 138 0.80 -4.30 2.63
C SER A 138 1.28 -4.40 4.09
N PRO A 139 1.92 -5.52 4.45
CA PRO A 139 2.22 -6.70 3.62
C PRO A 139 1.08 -7.75 3.62
N LEU A 140 1.04 -8.60 2.57
CA LEU A 140 0.27 -9.86 2.62
C LEU A 140 0.94 -10.84 3.58
N LEU A 141 2.27 -10.92 3.54
CA LEU A 141 3.09 -11.61 4.51
C LEU A 141 4.38 -10.81 4.69
N GLY A 142 4.64 -10.39 5.91
CA GLY A 142 5.87 -9.73 6.31
C GLY A 142 6.51 -10.48 7.47
N VAL A 143 7.82 -10.69 7.40
CA VAL A 143 8.61 -11.31 8.46
C VAL A 143 9.79 -10.39 8.76
N ASP A 144 9.85 -9.90 10.00
CA ASP A 144 10.95 -9.09 10.50
C ASP A 144 11.72 -9.92 11.55
N MET A 145 13.00 -10.13 11.31
CA MET A 145 13.87 -10.96 12.13
C MET A 145 15.07 -10.16 12.63
N THR A 146 15.40 -10.30 13.89
CA THR A 146 16.64 -9.81 14.48
C THR A 146 17.35 -10.99 15.12
N PHE A 147 18.56 -11.27 14.65
CA PHE A 147 19.38 -12.36 15.16
C PHE A 147 20.22 -11.89 16.34
N GLU A 148 20.71 -12.83 17.17
CA GLU A 148 21.57 -12.53 18.30
C GLU A 148 22.91 -11.85 17.92
N ASN A 149 23.39 -12.10 16.71
CA ASN A 149 24.62 -11.52 16.14
C ASN A 149 24.45 -10.12 15.55
N ASN A 150 23.36 -9.39 15.85
CA ASN A 150 23.01 -8.07 15.30
C ASN A 150 22.73 -8.05 13.78
N LEU A 151 22.51 -9.22 13.17
CA LEU A 151 21.96 -9.31 11.83
C LEU A 151 20.45 -9.06 11.91
N THR A 152 19.93 -8.21 11.04
CA THR A 152 18.50 -8.01 10.83
C THR A 152 18.12 -8.47 9.44
N ALA A 153 17.01 -9.15 9.32
CA ALA A 153 16.47 -9.55 8.03
C ALA A 153 14.97 -9.23 7.99
N LYS A 154 14.54 -8.71 6.86
CA LYS A 154 13.15 -8.38 6.57
C LYS A 154 12.76 -8.98 5.25
N VAL A 155 11.65 -9.71 5.22
CA VAL A 155 11.07 -10.26 3.99
C VAL A 155 9.62 -9.85 3.94
N GLU A 156 9.19 -9.20 2.87
CA GLU A 156 7.80 -8.82 2.68
C GLU A 156 7.31 -9.18 1.28
N TYR A 157 6.11 -9.69 1.23
CA TYR A 157 5.32 -9.81 0.02
C TYR A 157 4.12 -8.90 0.09
N ARG A 158 4.01 -7.99 -0.87
CA ARG A 158 2.93 -7.02 -0.98
C ARG A 158 2.16 -7.25 -2.27
N THR A 159 0.87 -7.04 -2.22
CA THR A 159 0.04 -7.01 -3.43
C THR A 159 -0.95 -5.87 -3.33
N THR A 160 -1.09 -5.13 -4.41
CA THR A 160 -2.04 -4.02 -4.53
C THR A 160 -2.84 -4.21 -5.80
N ARG A 161 -4.14 -4.03 -5.70
CA ARG A 161 -5.08 -4.08 -6.82
C ARG A 161 -5.89 -2.80 -6.84
N VAL A 162 -5.91 -2.13 -7.96
CA VAL A 162 -6.73 -0.94 -8.18
C VAL A 162 -7.71 -1.25 -9.31
N LEU A 163 -8.97 -1.11 -9.02
CA LEU A 163 -10.06 -1.20 -9.98
C LEU A 163 -10.63 0.19 -10.17
N ASN A 164 -10.72 0.66 -11.40
CA ASN A 164 -11.32 1.94 -11.75
C ASN A 164 -12.36 1.70 -12.83
N LEU A 165 -13.62 1.97 -12.50
CA LEU A 165 -14.74 1.93 -13.42
C LEU A 165 -14.99 3.36 -13.93
N SER A 166 -14.74 3.61 -15.22
CA SER A 166 -15.07 4.85 -15.88
C SER A 166 -16.46 4.77 -16.50
N MET A 167 -17.33 5.69 -16.11
CA MET A 167 -18.67 5.80 -16.69
C MET A 167 -18.62 6.47 -18.06
N THR A 168 -17.69 7.38 -18.27
CA THR A 168 -17.55 8.14 -19.52
C THR A 168 -17.11 7.26 -20.68
N SER A 169 -16.14 6.37 -20.44
CA SER A 169 -15.63 5.44 -21.47
C SER A 169 -16.22 4.05 -21.40
N VAL A 170 -17.10 3.79 -20.43
CA VAL A 170 -17.71 2.46 -20.18
C VAL A 170 -16.65 1.36 -20.05
N GLN A 171 -15.57 1.66 -19.33
CA GLN A 171 -14.40 0.80 -19.21
C GLN A 171 -14.06 0.52 -17.75
N LEU A 172 -13.65 -0.72 -17.49
CA LEU A 172 -13.06 -1.13 -16.23
C LEU A 172 -11.55 -1.30 -16.40
N ASN A 173 -10.77 -0.45 -15.74
CA ASN A 173 -9.33 -0.53 -15.68
C ASN A 173 -8.91 -1.23 -14.39
N GLU A 174 -8.12 -2.28 -14.53
CA GLU A 174 -7.56 -3.04 -13.42
C GLU A 174 -6.03 -2.92 -13.45
N ALA A 175 -5.44 -2.40 -12.37
CA ALA A 175 -4.00 -2.39 -12.17
C ALA A 175 -3.63 -3.30 -11.00
N LEU A 176 -2.73 -4.25 -11.24
CA LEU A 176 -2.24 -5.19 -10.25
C LEU A 176 -0.75 -5.00 -10.07
N SER A 177 -0.29 -4.81 -8.83
CA SER A 177 1.12 -4.79 -8.45
C SER A 177 1.41 -5.90 -7.45
N ARG A 178 2.53 -6.58 -7.65
CA ARG A 178 3.07 -7.59 -6.73
C ARG A 178 4.53 -7.27 -6.47
N ASP A 179 4.85 -7.09 -5.20
CA ASP A 179 6.16 -6.63 -4.76
C ASP A 179 6.76 -7.62 -3.77
N TRP A 180 7.97 -8.07 -4.04
CA TRP A 180 8.83 -8.76 -3.08
C TRP A 180 9.87 -7.78 -2.58
N VAL A 181 10.02 -7.68 -1.27
CA VAL A 181 11.01 -6.83 -0.63
C VAL A 181 11.83 -7.67 0.34
N LEU A 182 13.13 -7.67 0.15
CA LEU A 182 14.11 -8.28 1.04
C LEU A 182 15.04 -7.20 1.55
N GLY A 183 15.11 -7.04 2.87
CA GLY A 183 16.05 -6.13 3.54
C GLY A 183 16.98 -6.94 4.44
N LEU A 184 18.28 -6.67 4.35
CA LEU A 184 19.29 -7.23 5.25
C LEU A 184 20.06 -6.08 5.88
N GLY A 185 20.24 -6.11 7.19
CA GLY A 185 21.03 -5.14 7.92
C GLY A 185 22.00 -5.84 8.85
N TYR A 186 23.24 -5.37 8.89
CA TYR A 186 24.24 -5.88 9.81
C TYR A 186 24.99 -4.74 10.48
N ARG A 187 25.04 -4.76 11.80
CA ARG A 187 25.75 -3.77 12.59
C ARG A 187 26.97 -4.39 13.25
N ILE A 188 28.13 -3.83 12.92
CA ILE A 188 29.42 -4.18 13.52
C ILE A 188 29.80 -3.08 14.49
N ASN A 189 29.79 -3.40 15.78
CA ASN A 189 30.19 -2.46 16.82
C ASN A 189 31.72 -2.41 16.92
N ASN A 190 32.26 -1.21 17.19
CA ASN A 190 33.71 -0.97 17.37
C ASN A 190 34.54 -1.42 16.15
N PHE A 191 34.05 -1.21 14.94
CA PHE A 191 34.79 -1.52 13.72
C PHE A 191 35.91 -0.50 13.51
N LYS A 192 37.16 -0.95 13.51
CA LYS A 192 38.36 -0.12 13.29
C LYS A 192 38.87 -0.29 11.87
N LEU A 193 38.48 0.62 10.97
CA LEU A 193 38.95 0.63 9.58
C LEU A 193 40.43 1.00 9.48
N PHE A 194 40.89 1.88 10.38
CA PHE A 194 42.28 2.29 10.48
C PHE A 194 42.86 1.73 11.79
N GLY A 195 43.69 0.69 11.70
CA GLY A 195 44.30 0.07 12.88
C GLY A 195 45.14 1.09 13.67
N ASP A 196 45.02 1.07 14.99
CA ASP A 196 45.85 1.86 15.90
C ASP A 196 47.32 1.50 15.70
N ARG A 197 48.01 2.26 14.87
CA ARG A 197 49.47 2.12 14.67
C ARG A 197 50.31 2.57 15.88
N ASN A 198 49.72 2.96 17.00
CA ASN A 198 50.40 3.52 18.14
C ASN A 198 50.11 2.82 19.47
N THR A 199 50.38 1.53 19.58
CA THR A 199 50.77 0.99 20.89
C THR A 199 52.26 0.64 20.81
N ARG A 200 53.14 1.65 20.71
CA ARG A 200 54.50 1.48 21.16
C ARG A 200 54.46 1.16 22.65
N LYS A 201 54.62 -0.12 22.99
CA LYS A 201 54.97 -0.53 24.35
C LYS A 201 56.25 0.19 24.70
N ILE A 202 56.15 1.29 25.41
CA ILE A 202 57.31 1.89 26.12
C ILE A 202 57.67 0.86 27.19
N LYS A 203 58.67 0.04 26.89
CA LYS A 203 59.36 -0.79 27.89
C LYS A 203 60.08 0.17 28.83
N GLY A 204 59.39 0.59 29.89
CA GLY A 204 60.02 1.33 30.99
C GLY A 204 61.10 0.46 31.68
N ARG A 205 62.32 0.78 31.43
CA ARG A 205 63.50 0.25 32.16
C ARG A 205 63.39 0.84 33.56
N GLY A 206 63.35 -0.04 34.55
CA GLY A 206 63.18 0.31 35.96
C GLY A 206 64.25 1.26 36.52
N ASN A 207 63.83 2.09 37.45
CA ASN A 207 64.65 2.42 38.58
C ASN A 207 63.76 2.65 39.82
N ARG A 208 64.19 2.01 40.91
CA ARG A 208 63.61 2.16 42.25
C ARG A 208 63.84 3.57 42.73
N ASN A 209 62.79 4.28 43.21
CA ASN A 209 62.81 4.95 44.52
C ASN A 209 61.40 5.39 44.92
N LYS A 210 61.10 5.06 46.15
CA LYS A 210 59.90 5.48 46.87
C LYS A 210 59.93 7.00 47.06
N THR A 211 58.80 7.64 46.82
CA THR A 211 58.24 8.68 47.69
C THR A 211 56.77 8.90 47.30
N GLN A 212 55.90 8.78 48.28
CA GLN A 212 54.50 9.14 48.22
C GLN A 212 54.35 10.63 47.92
N THR A 213 53.46 10.99 47.04
CA THR A 213 52.55 12.13 47.25
C THR A 213 51.45 12.12 46.19
N THR A 214 50.28 11.88 46.63
CA THR A 214 48.95 12.42 46.26
C THR A 214 48.72 12.97 44.86
N THR A 215 47.55 12.56 44.37
CA THR A 215 46.77 13.19 43.29
C THR A 215 47.34 13.11 41.87
N ALA A 216 47.38 11.91 41.35
CA ALA A 216 47.22 11.75 39.92
C ALA A 216 45.71 11.64 39.65
N ALA A 217 45.18 12.72 39.12
CA ALA A 217 43.87 12.70 38.49
C ALA A 217 43.78 11.46 37.60
N ALA A 218 42.80 10.63 37.86
CA ALA A 218 42.45 9.56 36.96
C ALA A 218 42.31 10.17 35.58
N VAL A 219 43.25 9.89 34.70
CA VAL A 219 43.07 10.06 33.27
C VAL A 219 41.91 9.16 32.95
N SER A 220 40.73 9.75 32.96
CA SER A 220 39.51 9.13 32.50
C SER A 220 39.85 8.45 31.20
N SER A 221 39.76 7.13 31.20
CA SER A 221 39.76 6.33 30.00
C SER A 221 38.93 7.09 28.97
N ARG A 222 39.60 7.58 27.92
CA ARG A 222 38.95 8.17 26.77
C ARG A 222 37.82 7.23 26.39
N SER A 223 36.62 7.67 26.66
CA SER A 223 35.40 7.03 26.15
C SER A 223 35.67 6.76 24.69
N GLY A 224 35.90 5.48 24.36
CA GLY A 224 36.18 5.06 23.01
C GLY A 224 35.06 5.58 22.12
N THR A 225 35.40 6.29 21.08
CA THR A 225 34.48 6.60 20.01
C THR A 225 33.94 5.25 19.53
N ASN A 226 32.66 5.00 19.74
CA ASN A 226 32.04 3.80 19.17
C ASN A 226 32.04 3.97 17.65
N ASN A 227 33.02 3.41 17.01
CA ASN A 227 33.15 3.38 15.56
C ASN A 227 32.29 2.23 15.09
N ASP A 228 31.02 2.51 14.81
CA ASP A 228 30.06 1.50 14.35
C ASP A 228 30.00 1.52 12.83
N LEU A 229 29.99 0.35 12.23
CA LEU A 229 29.72 0.15 10.80
C LEU A 229 28.35 -0.50 10.65
N ASN A 230 27.42 0.21 10.00
CA ASN A 230 26.11 -0.29 9.65
C ASN A 230 26.08 -0.62 8.16
N LEU A 231 25.82 -1.85 7.84
CA LEU A 231 25.63 -2.34 6.48
C LEU A 231 24.15 -2.61 6.24
N ARG A 232 23.63 -2.15 5.12
CA ARG A 232 22.25 -2.39 4.71
C ARG A 232 22.20 -2.77 3.24
N LEU A 233 21.45 -3.83 2.95
CA LEU A 233 21.17 -4.30 1.61
C LEU A 233 19.65 -4.44 1.46
N ASP A 234 19.08 -3.70 0.52
CA ASP A 234 17.67 -3.78 0.19
C ASP A 234 17.52 -4.26 -1.26
N LEU A 235 16.73 -5.30 -1.45
CA LEU A 235 16.37 -5.86 -2.73
C LEU A 235 14.86 -5.72 -2.89
N SER A 236 14.40 -5.25 -4.03
CA SER A 236 12.98 -5.28 -4.35
C SER A 236 12.75 -5.75 -5.78
N TYR A 237 11.75 -6.61 -5.93
CA TYR A 237 11.28 -7.10 -7.20
C TYR A 237 9.80 -6.78 -7.32
N ARG A 238 9.45 -5.94 -8.30
CA ARG A 238 8.09 -5.49 -8.56
C ARG A 238 7.64 -5.94 -9.93
N ARG A 239 6.45 -6.49 -9.99
CA ARG A 239 5.74 -6.77 -11.22
C ARG A 239 4.40 -6.05 -11.22
N GLN A 240 4.19 -5.23 -12.24
CA GLN A 240 2.93 -4.52 -12.46
C GLN A 240 2.31 -5.00 -13.77
N ALA A 241 0.99 -5.10 -13.77
CA ALA A 241 0.21 -5.37 -14.97
C ALA A 241 -1.07 -4.53 -14.92
N SER A 242 -1.45 -3.96 -16.05
CA SER A 242 -2.68 -3.20 -16.20
C SER A 242 -3.50 -3.80 -17.34
N ILE A 243 -4.78 -4.02 -17.07
CA ILE A 243 -5.75 -4.60 -17.99
C ILE A 243 -6.90 -3.62 -18.12
N SER A 244 -7.27 -3.27 -19.33
CA SER A 244 -8.47 -2.52 -19.64
C SER A 244 -9.53 -3.45 -20.21
N ARG A 245 -10.73 -3.36 -19.69
CA ARG A 245 -11.89 -4.14 -20.15
C ARG A 245 -12.96 -3.17 -20.62
N ASP A 246 -13.29 -3.25 -21.89
CA ASP A 246 -14.43 -2.54 -22.46
C ASP A 246 -15.70 -3.34 -22.17
N ILE A 247 -16.63 -2.72 -21.45
CA ILE A 247 -17.87 -3.38 -21.02
C ILE A 247 -18.88 -3.42 -22.17
N ALA A 248 -18.83 -2.45 -23.07
CA ALA A 248 -19.76 -2.36 -24.19
C ALA A 248 -19.47 -3.42 -25.23
N THR A 249 -18.20 -3.65 -25.55
CA THR A 249 -17.78 -4.64 -26.57
C THR A 249 -17.40 -6.00 -25.96
N ILE A 250 -17.42 -6.12 -24.61
CA ILE A 250 -17.02 -7.34 -23.87
C ILE A 250 -15.61 -7.77 -24.28
N SER A 251 -14.74 -6.81 -24.55
CA SER A 251 -13.35 -7.05 -24.91
C SER A 251 -12.40 -6.67 -23.78
N SER A 252 -11.28 -7.37 -23.69
CA SER A 252 -10.24 -7.07 -22.71
C SER A 252 -8.87 -7.07 -23.38
N PHE A 253 -8.04 -6.10 -23.02
CA PHE A 253 -6.67 -6.02 -23.53
C PHE A 253 -5.73 -5.59 -22.39
N ALA A 254 -4.50 -6.10 -22.45
CA ALA A 254 -3.44 -5.66 -21.57
C ALA A 254 -2.99 -4.26 -22.02
N SER A 255 -3.14 -3.26 -21.16
CA SER A 255 -2.76 -1.89 -21.48
C SER A 255 -1.28 -1.62 -21.19
N SER A 256 -0.73 -2.23 -20.16
CA SER A 256 0.69 -2.12 -19.83
C SER A 256 1.15 -3.27 -18.93
N GLY A 257 2.45 -3.55 -18.97
CA GLY A 257 3.13 -4.45 -18.04
C GLY A 257 4.53 -3.92 -17.78
N ASN A 258 4.97 -3.96 -16.53
CA ASN A 258 6.32 -3.57 -16.15
C ASN A 258 6.84 -4.51 -15.07
N THR A 259 8.13 -4.83 -15.17
CA THR A 259 8.85 -5.58 -14.14
C THR A 259 10.08 -4.79 -13.76
N ALA A 260 10.19 -4.41 -12.49
CA ALA A 260 11.30 -3.63 -11.98
C ALA A 260 12.07 -4.42 -10.90
N PHE A 261 13.37 -4.43 -11.02
CA PHE A 261 14.27 -4.95 -10.00
C PHE A 261 15.12 -3.80 -9.46
N LYS A 262 15.14 -3.63 -8.15
CA LYS A 262 15.96 -2.63 -7.48
C LYS A 262 16.87 -3.29 -6.45
N LEU A 263 18.14 -2.94 -6.50
CA LEU A 263 19.16 -3.28 -5.52
C LEU A 263 19.68 -1.97 -4.92
N SER A 264 19.61 -1.85 -3.60
CA SER A 264 20.20 -0.73 -2.85
C SER A 264 21.15 -1.27 -1.79
N PHE A 265 22.38 -0.80 -1.81
CA PHE A 265 23.37 -1.09 -0.78
C PHE A 265 23.80 0.20 -0.10
N MET A 266 23.87 0.19 1.24
CA MET A 266 24.33 1.31 2.04
C MET A 266 25.28 0.82 3.11
N ALA A 267 26.36 1.57 3.31
CA ALA A 267 27.34 1.34 4.37
C ALA A 267 27.60 2.66 5.09
N ASP A 268 27.21 2.75 6.35
CA ASP A 268 27.42 3.91 7.21
C ASP A 268 28.49 3.61 8.25
N TYR A 269 29.57 4.36 8.21
CA TYR A 269 30.68 4.26 9.16
C TYR A 269 30.78 5.50 10.01
N THR A 270 30.59 5.35 11.32
CA THR A 270 30.75 6.43 12.30
C THR A 270 32.19 6.50 12.76
N LEU A 271 32.96 7.46 12.22
CA LEU A 271 34.35 7.66 12.54
C LEU A 271 34.56 8.40 13.87
N SER A 272 33.65 9.33 14.18
CA SER A 272 33.65 10.10 15.42
C SER A 272 32.24 10.58 15.76
N ARG A 273 32.08 11.22 16.92
CA ARG A 273 30.79 11.83 17.29
C ARG A 273 30.28 12.92 16.32
N LEU A 274 31.20 13.48 15.53
CA LEU A 274 30.91 14.59 14.59
C LEU A 274 31.08 14.18 13.13
N LEU A 275 31.56 12.97 12.84
CA LEU A 275 31.86 12.53 11.47
C LEU A 275 31.32 11.13 11.23
N THR A 276 30.36 11.02 10.30
CA THR A 276 29.86 9.77 9.74
C THR A 276 30.12 9.79 8.24
N MET A 277 30.63 8.70 7.72
CA MET A 277 30.86 8.48 6.29
C MET A 277 29.79 7.50 5.79
N SER A 278 29.07 7.88 4.74
CA SER A 278 28.06 7.04 4.11
C SER A 278 28.50 6.70 2.69
N PHE A 279 28.47 5.44 2.38
CA PHE A 279 28.64 4.91 1.03
C PHE A 279 27.34 4.26 0.60
N TYR A 280 26.84 4.59 -0.60
CA TYR A 280 25.61 4.00 -1.14
C TYR A 280 25.79 3.60 -2.60
N TYR A 281 25.09 2.56 -2.99
CA TYR A 281 25.00 2.09 -4.36
C TYR A 281 23.57 1.67 -4.66
N ASP A 282 22.98 2.29 -5.67
CA ASP A 282 21.62 2.00 -6.13
C ASP A 282 21.66 1.57 -7.61
N ARG A 283 20.99 0.47 -7.89
CA ARG A 283 20.78 -0.01 -9.27
C ARG A 283 19.32 -0.39 -9.45
N GLN A 284 18.73 0.12 -10.51
CA GLN A 284 17.41 -0.26 -10.93
C GLN A 284 17.44 -0.75 -12.37
N THR A 285 16.69 -1.82 -12.64
CA THR A 285 16.50 -2.38 -13.99
C THR A 285 14.99 -2.56 -14.17
N ASN A 286 14.48 -2.09 -15.30
CA ASN A 286 13.08 -2.20 -15.71
C ASN A 286 12.96 -3.19 -16.86
#